data_7f910b3bd5c7076741cc95b6b5f97952
#
_entry.id   7f910b3bd5c7076741cc95b6b5f97952
#
_cell.length_a   1.000
_cell.length_b   1.000
_cell.length_c   1.000
_cell.angle_alpha   90.00
_cell.angle_beta   90.00
_cell.angle_gamma   90.00
#
_symmetry.space_group_name_H-M   'P 1'
#
loop_
_entity.id
_entity.type
_entity.pdbx_description
1 polymer ?
#
loop_
_entity_poly.entity_id
_entity_poly.type
_entity_poly.pdbx_seq_one_letter_code
_entity_poly.pdbx_strand_id
1 'polypeptide(L)'
;MGSWNGMTYEGKDTLLRVVRHEAEDFYALAERPGVWEAPTGCAEWQVRDLVGHLVDVTENYFERFDAARGGLEVEPAYGVRGMAERAGERGRSFRDVPQAELVERGRTDFAKMIGLLEALTPEDWTGLNVPHYYMGRLPAHFYAAFQLMDYGVHTWDIREGSGREHALSGEVADLLVPYMFVLWSATAAPAPEAAPFEIGIRITGGANAGDTRVSVGPDGLSYAAGDIADLTVLEFDAGSFVLTAFGRCHGGTVRGDREVADRFLNLFFRI
;
A
#
# COMPACT_ATOMS: atom_id res chain seq x y z
N MET A 1 22.18 7.58 10.01
CA MET A 1 20.89 6.89 9.92
C MET A 1 20.22 7.37 8.63
N GLY A 2 19.78 6.46 7.77
CA GLY A 2 19.04 6.84 6.56
C GLY A 2 17.71 7.52 6.91
N SER A 3 17.17 8.30 5.98
CA SER A 3 15.83 8.87 6.12
C SER A 3 14.76 7.76 6.10
N TRP A 4 13.71 7.90 6.90
CA TRP A 4 12.54 7.00 6.94
C TRP A 4 11.38 7.53 6.07
N ASN A 5 11.61 8.58 5.31
CA ASN A 5 10.64 9.09 4.35
C ASN A 5 11.02 8.63 2.92
N GLY A 6 10.39 7.55 2.46
CA GLY A 6 10.61 7.00 1.12
C GLY A 6 10.14 7.90 -0.04
N MET A 7 9.37 8.95 0.23
CA MET A 7 8.98 9.94 -0.79
C MET A 7 10.16 10.82 -1.22
N THR A 8 11.21 10.90 -0.39
CA THR A 8 12.44 11.61 -0.73
C THR A 8 13.54 10.64 -1.15
N TYR A 9 14.52 11.10 -1.92
CA TYR A 9 15.61 10.26 -2.38
C TYR A 9 16.51 9.77 -1.24
N GLU A 10 16.63 10.54 -0.16
CA GLU A 10 17.37 10.16 1.03
C GLU A 10 16.78 8.93 1.75
N GLY A 11 15.49 8.68 1.55
CA GLY A 11 14.80 7.50 2.09
C GLY A 11 14.85 6.27 1.19
N LYS A 12 15.34 6.39 -0.05
CA LYS A 12 15.36 5.32 -1.06
C LYS A 12 16.02 4.05 -0.55
N ASP A 13 17.25 4.16 -0.04
CA ASP A 13 18.01 2.99 0.40
C ASP A 13 17.34 2.27 1.58
N THR A 14 16.74 3.02 2.51
CA THR A 14 15.97 2.46 3.62
C THR A 14 14.75 1.70 3.10
N LEU A 15 14.00 2.33 2.20
CA LEU A 15 12.80 1.73 1.61
C LEU A 15 13.14 0.45 0.84
N LEU A 16 14.13 0.48 -0.05
CA LEU A 16 14.51 -0.68 -0.86
C LEU A 16 15.09 -1.83 -0.03
N ARG A 17 15.82 -1.51 1.06
CA ARG A 17 16.29 -2.53 2.02
C ARG A 17 15.12 -3.28 2.67
N VAL A 18 14.11 -2.54 3.14
CA VAL A 18 12.95 -3.15 3.78
C VAL A 18 12.12 -3.94 2.78
N VAL A 19 11.93 -3.42 1.56
CA VAL A 19 11.26 -4.17 0.46
C VAL A 19 11.91 -5.52 0.21
N ARG A 20 13.27 -5.58 0.16
CA ARG A 20 13.98 -6.86 -0.03
C ARG A 20 13.72 -7.83 1.11
N HIS A 21 13.79 -7.35 2.34
CA HIS A 21 13.55 -8.18 3.52
C HIS A 21 12.14 -8.78 3.50
N GLU A 22 11.14 -7.96 3.24
CA GLU A 22 9.74 -8.42 3.19
C GLU A 22 9.48 -9.38 2.02
N ALA A 23 10.13 -9.18 0.87
CA ALA A 23 10.02 -10.10 -0.25
C ALA A 23 10.64 -11.47 0.07
N GLU A 24 11.78 -11.50 0.75
CA GLU A 24 12.39 -12.76 1.23
C GLU A 24 11.45 -13.50 2.19
N ASP A 25 10.86 -12.79 3.16
CA ASP A 25 9.91 -13.33 4.13
C ASP A 25 8.63 -13.84 3.45
N PHE A 26 8.10 -13.08 2.50
CA PHE A 26 6.90 -13.45 1.74
C PHE A 26 7.10 -14.79 1.02
N TYR A 27 8.16 -14.89 0.21
CA TYR A 27 8.41 -16.12 -0.53
C TYR A 27 8.77 -17.30 0.39
N ALA A 28 9.50 -17.06 1.47
CA ALA A 28 9.80 -18.10 2.47
C ALA A 28 8.51 -18.64 3.14
N LEU A 29 7.51 -17.79 3.33
CA LEU A 29 6.18 -18.21 3.82
C LEU A 29 5.40 -18.97 2.75
N ALA A 30 5.35 -18.46 1.52
CA ALA A 30 4.61 -19.08 0.42
C ALA A 30 5.12 -20.47 0.03
N GLU A 31 6.42 -20.75 0.25
CA GLU A 31 7.06 -22.03 -0.04
C GLU A 31 6.90 -23.07 1.09
N ARG A 32 6.33 -22.71 2.24
CA ARG A 32 6.12 -23.68 3.33
C ARG A 32 5.15 -24.79 2.92
N PRO A 33 5.43 -26.03 3.32
CA PRO A 33 4.53 -27.16 3.02
C PRO A 33 3.10 -26.88 3.52
N GLY A 34 2.12 -27.09 2.64
CA GLY A 34 0.69 -26.95 2.94
C GLY A 34 0.17 -25.51 3.01
N VAL A 35 0.99 -24.49 2.72
CA VAL A 35 0.59 -23.08 2.76
C VAL A 35 0.01 -22.62 1.41
N TRP A 36 0.43 -23.19 0.30
CA TRP A 36 0.11 -22.74 -1.06
C TRP A 36 -1.39 -22.50 -1.34
N GLU A 37 -2.24 -23.38 -0.84
CA GLU A 37 -3.70 -23.31 -0.98
C GLU A 37 -4.39 -22.81 0.31
N ALA A 38 -3.63 -22.37 1.32
CA ALA A 38 -4.19 -21.85 2.55
C ALA A 38 -4.93 -20.52 2.31
N PRO A 39 -5.99 -20.26 3.09
CA PRO A 39 -6.67 -18.96 3.05
C PRO A 39 -5.74 -17.85 3.54
N THR A 40 -6.07 -16.61 3.20
CA THR A 40 -5.33 -15.41 3.59
C THR A 40 -6.24 -14.38 4.25
N GLY A 41 -5.68 -13.26 4.71
CA GLY A 41 -6.45 -12.10 5.16
C GLY A 41 -7.24 -11.39 4.04
N CYS A 42 -6.89 -11.65 2.78
CA CYS A 42 -7.69 -11.22 1.63
C CYS A 42 -8.85 -12.21 1.43
N ALA A 43 -10.08 -11.72 1.53
CA ALA A 43 -11.26 -12.56 1.30
C ALA A 43 -11.19 -13.24 -0.07
N GLU A 44 -11.51 -14.55 -0.11
CA GLU A 44 -11.50 -15.40 -1.31
C GLU A 44 -10.14 -15.67 -1.96
N TRP A 45 -9.04 -15.13 -1.40
CA TRP A 45 -7.69 -15.36 -1.89
C TRP A 45 -6.96 -16.43 -1.07
N GLN A 46 -6.28 -17.28 -1.80
CA GLN A 46 -5.29 -18.22 -1.27
C GLN A 46 -3.88 -17.66 -1.43
N VAL A 47 -2.89 -18.25 -0.78
CA VAL A 47 -1.49 -17.80 -0.89
C VAL A 47 -1.01 -17.82 -2.35
N ARG A 48 -1.41 -18.84 -3.14
CA ARG A 48 -1.11 -18.87 -4.58
C ARG A 48 -1.65 -17.68 -5.36
N ASP A 49 -2.79 -17.13 -4.95
CA ASP A 49 -3.39 -15.96 -5.60
C ASP A 49 -2.60 -14.69 -5.27
N LEU A 50 -2.04 -14.60 -4.06
CA LEU A 50 -1.14 -13.51 -3.68
C LEU A 50 0.15 -13.55 -4.51
N VAL A 51 0.76 -14.75 -4.69
CA VAL A 51 1.96 -14.87 -5.52
C VAL A 51 1.65 -14.50 -6.98
N GLY A 52 0.52 -14.98 -7.52
CA GLY A 52 0.06 -14.61 -8.86
C GLY A 52 -0.19 -13.11 -9.02
N HIS A 53 -0.79 -12.47 -8.00
CA HIS A 53 -0.97 -11.04 -7.97
C HIS A 53 0.36 -10.28 -8.01
N LEU A 54 1.35 -10.67 -7.21
CA LEU A 54 2.67 -10.03 -7.19
C LEU A 54 3.41 -10.16 -8.52
N VAL A 55 3.30 -11.30 -9.19
CA VAL A 55 3.83 -11.47 -10.55
C VAL A 55 3.14 -10.50 -11.52
N ASP A 56 1.80 -10.50 -11.53
CA ASP A 56 1.02 -9.64 -12.43
C ASP A 56 1.34 -8.15 -12.27
N VAL A 57 1.32 -7.64 -11.04
CA VAL A 57 1.56 -6.20 -10.81
C VAL A 57 3.01 -5.81 -11.14
N THR A 58 4.00 -6.66 -10.81
CA THR A 58 5.41 -6.38 -11.06
C THR A 58 5.71 -6.36 -12.57
N GLU A 59 5.20 -7.32 -13.34
CA GLU A 59 5.35 -7.33 -14.80
C GLU A 59 4.71 -6.09 -15.46
N ASN A 60 3.52 -5.72 -14.99
CA ASN A 60 2.86 -4.50 -15.44
C ASN A 60 3.69 -3.23 -15.18
N TYR A 61 4.41 -3.17 -14.06
CA TYR A 61 5.24 -2.01 -13.74
C TYR A 61 6.39 -1.82 -14.75
N PHE A 62 6.98 -2.89 -15.28
CA PHE A 62 8.01 -2.77 -16.32
C PHE A 62 7.49 -2.03 -17.54
N GLU A 63 6.32 -2.42 -18.05
CA GLU A 63 5.69 -1.76 -19.19
C GLU A 63 5.42 -0.27 -18.92
N ARG A 64 5.03 0.07 -17.69
CA ARG A 64 4.74 1.44 -17.29
C ARG A 64 6.01 2.30 -17.17
N PHE A 65 7.11 1.76 -16.67
CA PHE A 65 8.39 2.44 -16.68
C PHE A 65 8.92 2.65 -18.11
N ASP A 66 8.79 1.66 -18.98
CA ASP A 66 9.18 1.77 -20.39
C ASP A 66 8.35 2.84 -21.10
N ALA A 67 7.05 2.87 -20.87
CA ALA A 67 6.18 3.92 -21.42
C ALA A 67 6.54 5.31 -20.90
N ALA A 68 6.86 5.45 -19.60
CA ALA A 68 7.25 6.73 -19.02
C ALA A 68 8.55 7.26 -19.63
N ARG A 69 9.56 6.40 -19.79
CA ARG A 69 10.87 6.75 -20.38
C ARG A 69 10.79 6.98 -21.89
N GLY A 70 9.95 6.21 -22.59
CA GLY A 70 9.73 6.35 -24.02
C GLY A 70 8.76 7.48 -24.41
N GLY A 71 8.14 8.15 -23.44
CA GLY A 71 7.11 9.18 -23.71
C GLY A 71 5.87 8.62 -24.40
N LEU A 72 5.58 7.34 -24.21
CA LEU A 72 4.43 6.68 -24.84
C LEU A 72 3.13 7.06 -24.13
N GLU A 73 2.07 7.21 -24.91
CA GLU A 73 0.72 7.29 -24.36
C GLU A 73 0.27 5.91 -23.90
N VAL A 74 -0.44 5.88 -22.78
CA VAL A 74 -1.05 4.68 -22.21
C VAL A 74 -2.53 4.91 -22.00
N GLU A 75 -3.28 3.82 -21.91
CA GLU A 75 -4.70 3.86 -21.56
C GLU A 75 -4.96 4.68 -20.28
N PRO A 76 -6.06 5.44 -20.22
CA PRO A 76 -6.46 6.17 -19.02
C PRO A 76 -6.59 5.24 -17.82
N ALA A 77 -6.28 5.75 -16.63
CA ALA A 77 -6.39 4.99 -15.40
C ALA A 77 -7.85 4.58 -15.12
N TYR A 78 -8.04 3.33 -14.69
CA TYR A 78 -9.37 2.77 -14.37
C TYR A 78 -9.96 3.35 -13.07
N GLY A 79 -9.18 4.07 -12.28
CA GLY A 79 -9.54 4.51 -10.94
C GLY A 79 -9.35 3.40 -9.89
N VAL A 80 -9.20 3.80 -8.64
CA VAL A 80 -8.89 2.89 -7.53
C VAL A 80 -10.01 1.86 -7.26
N ARG A 81 -11.29 2.20 -7.55
CA ARG A 81 -12.40 1.23 -7.50
C ARG A 81 -12.20 0.07 -8.47
N GLY A 82 -11.73 0.34 -9.68
CA GLY A 82 -11.40 -0.70 -10.65
C GLY A 82 -10.29 -1.66 -10.19
N MET A 83 -9.41 -1.20 -9.30
CA MET A 83 -8.39 -2.06 -8.68
C MET A 83 -9.02 -3.13 -7.79
N ALA A 84 -9.91 -2.74 -6.88
CA ALA A 84 -10.60 -3.66 -5.97
C ALA A 84 -11.40 -4.75 -6.73
N GLU A 85 -11.96 -4.39 -7.89
CA GLU A 85 -12.74 -5.30 -8.72
C GLU A 85 -11.89 -6.28 -9.54
N ARG A 86 -10.71 -5.88 -9.99
CA ARG A 86 -9.90 -6.59 -11.00
C ARG A 86 -8.70 -7.35 -10.45
N ALA A 87 -8.10 -6.88 -9.34
CA ALA A 87 -6.89 -7.50 -8.80
C ALA A 87 -7.07 -8.99 -8.49
N GLY A 88 -8.20 -9.37 -7.92
CA GLY A 88 -8.50 -10.77 -7.60
C GLY A 88 -8.68 -11.67 -8.82
N GLU A 89 -9.23 -11.18 -9.92
CA GLU A 89 -9.38 -11.96 -11.14
C GLU A 89 -8.01 -12.27 -11.78
N ARG A 90 -7.14 -11.27 -11.85
CA ARG A 90 -5.81 -11.41 -12.44
C ARG A 90 -4.90 -12.32 -11.61
N GLY A 91 -4.86 -12.18 -10.29
CA GLY A 91 -4.11 -13.10 -9.43
C GLY A 91 -4.54 -14.56 -9.59
N ARG A 92 -5.86 -14.81 -9.67
CA ARG A 92 -6.41 -16.14 -9.86
C ARG A 92 -6.14 -16.75 -11.24
N SER A 93 -5.78 -15.97 -12.26
CA SER A 93 -5.43 -16.49 -13.59
C SER A 93 -4.17 -17.35 -13.59
N PHE A 94 -3.35 -17.28 -12.55
CA PHE A 94 -2.13 -18.06 -12.39
C PHE A 94 -2.34 -19.41 -11.66
N ARG A 95 -3.58 -19.78 -11.29
CA ARG A 95 -3.85 -20.99 -10.47
C ARG A 95 -3.39 -22.31 -11.11
N ASP A 96 -3.31 -22.38 -12.43
CA ASP A 96 -2.86 -23.54 -13.18
C ASP A 96 -1.34 -23.59 -13.35
N VAL A 97 -0.60 -22.55 -12.94
CA VAL A 97 0.86 -22.51 -12.98
C VAL A 97 1.43 -23.28 -11.78
N PRO A 98 2.39 -24.20 -11.97
CA PRO A 98 3.03 -24.91 -10.88
C PRO A 98 3.67 -23.97 -9.85
N GLN A 99 3.55 -24.29 -8.55
CA GLN A 99 4.09 -23.46 -7.45
C GLN A 99 5.55 -23.05 -7.68
N ALA A 100 6.43 -24.01 -7.97
CA ALA A 100 7.86 -23.73 -8.15
C ALA A 100 8.13 -22.77 -9.31
N GLU A 101 7.37 -22.89 -10.40
CA GLU A 101 7.50 -22.02 -11.58
C GLU A 101 7.02 -20.60 -11.25
N LEU A 102 5.87 -20.47 -10.60
CA LEU A 102 5.30 -19.14 -10.28
C LEU A 102 6.16 -18.40 -9.24
N VAL A 103 6.66 -19.10 -8.23
CA VAL A 103 7.57 -18.53 -7.23
C VAL A 103 8.89 -18.07 -7.87
N GLU A 104 9.50 -18.90 -8.73
CA GLU A 104 10.74 -18.54 -9.43
C GLU A 104 10.54 -17.34 -10.36
N ARG A 105 9.42 -17.27 -11.09
CA ARG A 105 9.04 -16.12 -11.90
C ARG A 105 8.93 -14.87 -11.05
N GLY A 106 8.19 -14.94 -9.94
CA GLY A 106 8.04 -13.79 -9.03
C GLY A 106 9.37 -13.31 -8.44
N ARG A 107 10.27 -14.22 -8.04
CA ARG A 107 11.61 -13.85 -7.56
C ARG A 107 12.46 -13.19 -8.65
N THR A 108 12.38 -13.68 -9.88
CA THR A 108 13.09 -13.12 -11.04
C THR A 108 12.57 -11.70 -11.35
N ASP A 109 11.27 -11.51 -11.38
CA ASP A 109 10.64 -10.20 -11.62
C ASP A 109 10.95 -9.23 -10.50
N PHE A 110 10.91 -9.69 -9.25
CA PHE A 110 11.32 -8.87 -8.11
C PHE A 110 12.77 -8.39 -8.22
N ALA A 111 13.70 -9.29 -8.53
CA ALA A 111 15.11 -8.93 -8.69
C ALA A 111 15.32 -7.89 -9.80
N LYS A 112 14.62 -8.05 -10.93
CA LYS A 112 14.62 -7.07 -12.03
C LYS A 112 14.02 -5.73 -11.60
N MET A 113 12.91 -5.73 -10.86
CA MET A 113 12.25 -4.51 -10.37
C MET A 113 13.14 -3.76 -9.39
N ILE A 114 13.76 -4.46 -8.44
CA ILE A 114 14.70 -3.83 -7.51
C ILE A 114 15.90 -3.19 -8.26
N GLY A 115 16.46 -3.87 -9.25
CA GLY A 115 17.53 -3.30 -10.08
C GLY A 115 17.09 -2.03 -10.82
N LEU A 116 15.85 -2.01 -11.33
CA LEU A 116 15.28 -0.82 -11.96
C LEU A 116 15.15 0.33 -10.96
N LEU A 117 14.60 0.06 -9.77
CA LEU A 117 14.40 1.08 -8.72
C LEU A 117 15.74 1.59 -8.16
N GLU A 118 16.74 0.74 -8.01
CA GLU A 118 18.08 1.13 -7.60
C GLU A 118 18.75 2.08 -8.60
N ALA A 119 18.52 1.87 -9.88
CA ALA A 119 19.09 2.69 -10.95
C ALA A 119 18.46 4.08 -11.08
N LEU A 120 17.32 4.38 -10.40
CA LEU A 120 16.69 5.69 -10.42
C LEU A 120 17.59 6.75 -9.78
N THR A 121 17.78 7.86 -10.49
CA THR A 121 18.50 9.04 -9.98
C THR A 121 17.65 9.83 -8.98
N PRO A 122 18.23 10.82 -8.26
CA PRO A 122 17.43 11.73 -7.42
C PRO A 122 16.31 12.44 -8.20
N GLU A 123 16.60 12.84 -9.44
CA GLU A 123 15.64 13.49 -10.34
C GLU A 123 14.53 12.53 -10.77
N ASP A 124 14.88 11.27 -11.09
CA ASP A 124 13.89 10.25 -11.44
C ASP A 124 12.98 9.91 -10.26
N TRP A 125 13.53 9.78 -9.05
CA TRP A 125 12.81 9.35 -7.86
C TRP A 125 11.56 10.18 -7.60
N THR A 126 11.66 11.50 -7.76
CA THR A 126 10.58 12.45 -7.50
C THR A 126 9.96 13.04 -8.78
N GLY A 127 10.69 13.07 -9.89
CA GLY A 127 10.28 13.76 -11.12
C GLY A 127 9.81 12.85 -12.25
N LEU A 128 10.26 11.58 -12.32
CA LEU A 128 9.78 10.64 -13.32
C LEU A 128 8.35 10.21 -12.98
N ASN A 129 7.38 10.76 -13.72
CA ASN A 129 5.97 10.41 -13.55
C ASN A 129 5.61 9.17 -14.37
N VAL A 130 5.47 8.04 -13.68
CA VAL A 130 5.16 6.74 -14.27
C VAL A 130 3.64 6.55 -14.26
N PRO A 131 3.01 6.15 -15.38
CA PRO A 131 1.57 5.93 -15.44
C PRO A 131 1.19 4.65 -14.68
N HIS A 132 0.25 4.75 -13.73
CA HIS A 132 -0.29 3.62 -13.01
C HIS A 132 -1.68 3.24 -13.53
N TYR A 133 -2.01 1.94 -13.59
CA TYR A 133 -3.28 1.46 -14.15
C TYR A 133 -4.51 2.04 -13.46
N TYR A 134 -4.44 2.31 -12.16
CA TYR A 134 -5.60 2.71 -11.37
C TYR A 134 -5.51 4.14 -10.84
N MET A 135 -4.31 4.67 -10.62
CA MET A 135 -4.11 5.95 -9.93
C MET A 135 -3.64 7.09 -10.86
N GLY A 136 -3.45 6.83 -12.15
CA GLY A 136 -2.90 7.84 -13.07
C GLY A 136 -1.38 7.94 -12.97
N ARG A 137 -0.82 9.11 -13.26
CA ARG A 137 0.64 9.31 -13.23
C ARG A 137 1.11 9.63 -11.83
N LEU A 138 2.09 8.86 -11.33
CA LEU A 138 2.68 8.99 -10.01
C LEU A 138 4.20 9.10 -10.11
N PRO A 139 4.87 9.84 -9.23
CA PRO A 139 6.32 9.82 -9.09
C PRO A 139 6.85 8.40 -8.88
N ALA A 140 8.04 8.11 -9.43
CA ALA A 140 8.60 6.77 -9.45
C ALA A 140 8.78 6.13 -8.06
N HIS A 141 9.00 6.92 -7.00
CA HIS A 141 9.09 6.41 -5.62
C HIS A 141 7.82 5.66 -5.16
N PHE A 142 6.64 5.94 -5.74
CA PHE A 142 5.44 5.19 -5.41
C PHE A 142 5.56 3.71 -5.78
N TYR A 143 6.30 3.38 -6.83
CA TYR A 143 6.49 1.98 -7.25
C TYR A 143 7.33 1.17 -6.26
N ALA A 144 8.31 1.81 -5.61
CA ALA A 144 9.01 1.19 -4.48
C ALA A 144 8.09 1.02 -3.26
N ALA A 145 7.22 1.99 -2.99
CA ALA A 145 6.23 1.90 -1.93
C ALA A 145 5.16 0.85 -2.24
N PHE A 146 4.72 0.69 -3.50
CA PHE A 146 3.80 -0.38 -3.91
C PHE A 146 4.43 -1.75 -3.70
N GLN A 147 5.70 -1.95 -4.05
CA GLN A 147 6.38 -3.20 -3.71
C GLN A 147 6.42 -3.44 -2.19
N LEU A 148 6.63 -2.38 -1.38
CA LEU A 148 6.57 -2.53 0.08
C LEU A 148 5.16 -2.85 0.58
N MET A 149 4.12 -2.24 0.01
CA MET A 149 2.72 -2.56 0.32
C MET A 149 2.42 -4.01 -0.02
N ASP A 150 2.75 -4.42 -1.25
CA ASP A 150 2.47 -5.76 -1.76
C ASP A 150 3.17 -6.84 -0.93
N TYR A 151 4.48 -6.73 -0.71
CA TYR A 151 5.19 -7.74 0.09
C TYR A 151 4.86 -7.66 1.57
N GLY A 152 4.85 -6.48 2.17
CA GLY A 152 4.65 -6.32 3.62
C GLY A 152 3.21 -6.64 4.06
N VAL A 153 2.21 -6.08 3.38
CA VAL A 153 0.79 -6.32 3.73
C VAL A 153 0.39 -7.74 3.38
N HIS A 154 0.81 -8.29 2.24
CA HIS A 154 0.47 -9.67 1.90
C HIS A 154 1.23 -10.72 2.72
N THR A 155 2.43 -10.42 3.25
CA THR A 155 3.06 -11.24 4.30
C THR A 155 2.17 -11.29 5.54
N TRP A 156 1.59 -10.15 5.94
CA TRP A 156 0.61 -10.09 7.01
C TRP A 156 -0.65 -10.91 6.66
N ASP A 157 -1.19 -10.79 5.44
CA ASP A 157 -2.37 -11.53 4.97
C ASP A 157 -2.16 -13.07 5.01
N ILE A 158 -0.95 -13.57 4.67
CA ILE A 158 -0.62 -15.00 4.80
C ILE A 158 -0.66 -15.45 6.26
N ARG A 159 -0.11 -14.64 7.17
CA ARG A 159 -0.08 -14.93 8.61
C ARG A 159 -1.48 -14.89 9.20
N GLU A 160 -2.29 -13.90 8.83
CA GLU A 160 -3.70 -13.76 9.25
C GLU A 160 -4.52 -14.99 8.88
N GLY A 161 -4.39 -15.49 7.67
CA GLY A 161 -5.04 -16.73 7.23
C GLY A 161 -4.66 -17.95 8.05
N SER A 162 -3.52 -17.94 8.76
CA SER A 162 -3.11 -19.01 9.68
C SER A 162 -3.79 -18.95 11.04
N GLY A 163 -4.52 -17.88 11.36
CA GLY A 163 -5.20 -17.66 12.64
C GLY A 163 -4.25 -17.49 13.84
N ARG A 164 -3.00 -17.13 13.62
CA ARG A 164 -2.01 -16.86 14.67
C ARG A 164 -1.91 -15.38 14.94
N GLU A 165 -1.71 -15.00 16.19
CA GLU A 165 -1.41 -13.61 16.54
C GLU A 165 -0.12 -13.16 15.86
N HIS A 166 -0.16 -12.02 15.21
CA HIS A 166 0.97 -11.42 14.51
C HIS A 166 0.72 -9.91 14.33
N ALA A 167 1.79 -9.18 14.06
CA ALA A 167 1.75 -7.75 13.76
C ALA A 167 2.29 -7.49 12.36
N LEU A 168 1.93 -6.35 11.77
CA LEU A 168 2.66 -5.84 10.62
C LEU A 168 4.07 -5.46 11.06
N SER A 169 5.08 -5.74 10.22
CA SER A 169 6.47 -5.33 10.48
C SER A 169 6.53 -3.84 10.81
N GLY A 170 7.23 -3.48 11.89
CA GLY A 170 7.33 -2.08 12.33
C GLY A 170 8.05 -1.18 11.32
N GLU A 171 9.03 -1.71 10.58
CA GLU A 171 9.72 -0.99 9.52
C GLU A 171 8.79 -0.75 8.32
N VAL A 172 8.02 -1.76 7.91
CA VAL A 172 6.98 -1.62 6.86
C VAL A 172 5.96 -0.58 7.25
N ALA A 173 5.42 -0.70 8.46
CA ALA A 173 4.39 0.19 8.96
C ALA A 173 4.85 1.65 8.95
N ASP A 174 6.02 1.93 9.52
CA ASP A 174 6.56 3.29 9.63
C ASP A 174 6.83 3.91 8.24
N LEU A 175 7.46 3.16 7.33
CA LEU A 175 7.73 3.64 5.97
C LEU A 175 6.46 3.90 5.15
N LEU A 176 5.38 3.16 5.41
CA LEU A 176 4.12 3.31 4.69
C LEU A 176 3.23 4.44 5.21
N VAL A 177 3.44 4.95 6.43
CA VAL A 177 2.61 6.02 7.00
C VAL A 177 2.34 7.18 6.03
N PRO A 178 3.35 7.82 5.39
CA PRO A 178 3.08 8.95 4.50
C PRO A 178 2.29 8.55 3.24
N TYR A 179 2.45 7.33 2.75
CA TYR A 179 1.73 6.82 1.58
C TYR A 179 0.26 6.49 1.88
N MET A 180 -0.06 6.15 3.13
CA MET A 180 -1.45 5.85 3.52
C MET A 180 -2.36 7.06 3.46
N PHE A 181 -1.86 8.26 3.69
CA PHE A 181 -2.65 9.48 3.48
C PHE A 181 -3.00 9.69 2.01
N VAL A 182 -2.08 9.36 1.09
CA VAL A 182 -2.36 9.37 -0.36
C VAL A 182 -3.41 8.33 -0.72
N LEU A 183 -3.27 7.12 -0.17
CA LEU A 183 -4.24 6.04 -0.38
C LEU A 183 -5.63 6.43 0.12
N TRP A 184 -5.75 7.00 1.31
CA TRP A 184 -7.00 7.50 1.84
C TRP A 184 -7.61 8.61 0.96
N SER A 185 -6.79 9.55 0.46
CA SER A 185 -7.28 10.56 -0.47
C SER A 185 -7.84 9.95 -1.76
N ALA A 186 -7.23 8.86 -2.25
CA ALA A 186 -7.67 8.18 -3.45
C ALA A 186 -8.91 7.29 -3.25
N THR A 187 -9.13 6.77 -2.02
CA THR A 187 -10.23 5.86 -1.69
C THR A 187 -11.41 6.53 -1.02
N ALA A 188 -11.27 7.79 -0.61
CA ALA A 188 -12.36 8.55 0.01
C ALA A 188 -13.50 8.79 -0.99
N ALA A 189 -14.72 8.48 -0.56
CA ALA A 189 -15.94 8.67 -1.33
C ALA A 189 -17.01 9.42 -0.50
N PRO A 190 -16.80 10.71 -0.20
CA PRO A 190 -17.79 11.51 0.52
C PRO A 190 -19.07 11.65 -0.32
N ALA A 191 -20.22 11.66 0.35
CA ALA A 191 -21.47 11.98 -0.31
C ALA A 191 -21.45 13.46 -0.74
N PRO A 192 -21.88 13.81 -1.96
CA PRO A 192 -21.82 15.17 -2.47
C PRO A 192 -22.54 16.21 -1.62
N GLU A 193 -23.63 15.80 -0.95
CA GLU A 193 -24.45 16.64 -0.05
C GLU A 193 -23.98 16.60 1.41
N ALA A 194 -22.94 15.82 1.74
CA ALA A 194 -22.46 15.73 3.12
C ALA A 194 -21.78 17.02 3.55
N ALA A 195 -22.14 17.52 4.74
CA ALA A 195 -21.50 18.70 5.30
C ALA A 195 -19.98 18.45 5.48
N PRO A 196 -19.11 19.41 5.12
CA PRO A 196 -17.69 19.30 5.37
C PRO A 196 -17.39 19.14 6.86
N PHE A 197 -16.26 18.47 7.19
CA PHE A 197 -15.79 18.34 8.56
C PHE A 197 -14.28 18.15 8.59
N GLU A 198 -13.71 18.29 9.77
CA GLU A 198 -12.29 18.04 10.03
C GLU A 198 -12.11 16.98 11.11
N ILE A 199 -11.00 16.27 11.03
CA ILE A 199 -10.60 15.26 12.01
C ILE A 199 -9.07 15.28 12.16
N GLY A 200 -8.58 14.99 13.36
CA GLY A 200 -7.17 14.79 13.63
C GLY A 200 -6.78 13.33 13.47
N ILE A 201 -5.67 13.08 12.83
CA ILE A 201 -5.02 11.77 12.80
C ILE A 201 -3.70 11.88 13.54
N ARG A 202 -3.53 11.06 14.57
CA ARG A 202 -2.28 10.98 15.34
C ARG A 202 -1.63 9.62 15.13
N ILE A 203 -0.40 9.63 14.65
CA ILE A 203 0.43 8.42 14.59
C ILE A 203 1.39 8.43 15.76
N THR A 204 1.35 7.39 16.57
CA THR A 204 2.20 7.24 17.76
C THR A 204 3.41 6.35 17.44
N GLY A 205 4.60 6.81 17.81
CA GLY A 205 5.85 6.06 17.61
C GLY A 205 6.33 6.01 16.17
N GLY A 206 7.60 5.61 15.99
CA GLY A 206 8.26 5.57 14.69
C GLY A 206 8.85 6.92 14.26
N ALA A 207 9.54 6.90 13.11
CA ALA A 207 10.15 8.08 12.53
C ALA A 207 9.12 8.99 11.80
N ASN A 208 8.00 8.41 11.37
CA ASN A 208 6.89 9.10 10.74
C ASN A 208 5.72 9.38 11.70
N ALA A 209 5.97 9.34 13.03
CA ALA A 209 5.01 9.76 14.04
C ALA A 209 4.68 11.25 13.92
N GLY A 210 3.44 11.61 14.20
CA GLY A 210 3.03 13.02 14.16
C GLY A 210 1.52 13.20 14.12
N ASP A 211 1.14 14.47 14.14
CA ASP A 211 -0.24 14.94 14.08
C ASP A 211 -0.55 15.48 12.68
N THR A 212 -1.65 15.02 12.11
CA THR A 212 -2.13 15.43 10.79
C THR A 212 -3.58 15.90 10.90
N ARG A 213 -3.86 17.11 10.42
CA ARG A 213 -5.21 17.63 10.23
C ARG A 213 -5.74 17.17 8.90
N VAL A 214 -6.91 16.57 8.90
CA VAL A 214 -7.59 16.06 7.70
C VAL A 214 -8.89 16.81 7.53
N SER A 215 -9.08 17.42 6.34
CA SER A 215 -10.32 18.10 5.96
C SER A 215 -11.05 17.26 4.92
N VAL A 216 -12.33 17.01 5.17
CA VAL A 216 -13.22 16.25 4.27
C VAL A 216 -14.28 17.20 3.72
N GLY A 217 -14.37 17.25 2.41
CA GLY A 217 -15.34 18.06 1.68
C GLY A 217 -15.97 17.31 0.51
N PRO A 218 -16.88 17.96 -0.24
CA PRO A 218 -17.55 17.33 -1.38
C PRO A 218 -16.59 16.88 -2.49
N ASP A 219 -15.42 17.53 -2.59
CA ASP A 219 -14.40 17.22 -3.61
C ASP A 219 -13.40 16.15 -3.16
N GLY A 220 -13.57 15.58 -1.96
CA GLY A 220 -12.71 14.54 -1.41
C GLY A 220 -12.04 14.92 -0.10
N LEU A 221 -10.82 14.42 0.08
CA LEU A 221 -10.03 14.54 1.30
C LEU A 221 -8.73 15.30 1.02
N SER A 222 -8.38 16.23 1.91
CA SER A 222 -7.06 16.87 1.95
C SER A 222 -6.45 16.74 3.35
N TYR A 223 -5.12 16.80 3.45
CA TYR A 223 -4.42 16.63 4.72
C TYR A 223 -3.14 17.46 4.79
N ALA A 224 -2.79 17.88 6.00
CA ALA A 224 -1.53 18.57 6.28
C ALA A 224 -1.11 18.31 7.72
N ALA A 225 0.21 18.32 7.99
CA ALA A 225 0.71 18.37 9.36
C ALA A 225 0.17 19.63 10.07
N GLY A 226 -0.28 19.51 11.32
CA GLY A 226 -0.85 20.65 12.03
C GLY A 226 -1.39 20.31 13.41
N ASP A 227 -1.79 21.36 14.13
CA ASP A 227 -2.45 21.23 15.44
C ASP A 227 -3.84 20.58 15.30
N ILE A 228 -4.11 19.59 16.14
CA ILE A 228 -5.36 18.83 16.18
C ILE A 228 -6.05 18.87 17.54
N ALA A 229 -5.63 19.78 18.43
CA ALA A 229 -6.13 19.84 19.82
C ALA A 229 -7.63 20.18 19.91
N ASP A 230 -8.16 20.87 18.92
CA ASP A 230 -9.56 21.28 18.80
C ASP A 230 -10.46 20.26 18.07
N LEU A 231 -9.89 19.15 17.62
CA LEU A 231 -10.58 18.17 16.79
C LEU A 231 -10.89 16.86 17.52
N THR A 232 -11.84 16.11 16.98
CA THR A 232 -11.90 14.66 17.23
C THR A 232 -10.67 14.01 16.63
N VAL A 233 -9.97 13.16 17.39
CA VAL A 233 -8.72 12.53 16.97
C VAL A 233 -8.88 11.02 16.90
N LEU A 234 -8.42 10.44 15.78
CA LEU A 234 -8.11 9.02 15.65
C LEU A 234 -6.62 8.83 15.91
N GLU A 235 -6.29 8.12 16.98
CA GLU A 235 -4.93 7.83 17.41
C GLU A 235 -4.57 6.39 17.06
N PHE A 236 -3.50 6.20 16.29
CA PHE A 236 -3.01 4.91 15.79
C PHE A 236 -1.54 4.69 16.14
N ASP A 237 -1.12 3.45 16.36
CA ASP A 237 0.23 3.04 16.01
C ASP A 237 0.35 2.91 14.47
N ALA A 238 1.59 2.91 13.95
CA ALA A 238 1.81 2.87 12.50
C ALA A 238 1.21 1.62 11.85
N GLY A 239 1.29 0.44 12.50
CA GLY A 239 0.74 -0.81 11.97
C GLY A 239 -0.77 -0.79 11.87
N SER A 240 -1.45 -0.38 12.93
CA SER A 240 -2.91 -0.23 12.93
C SER A 240 -3.39 0.79 11.89
N PHE A 241 -2.64 1.87 11.68
CA PHE A 241 -2.94 2.87 10.67
C PHE A 241 -2.88 2.28 9.25
N VAL A 242 -1.78 1.60 8.91
CA VAL A 242 -1.61 0.96 7.59
C VAL A 242 -2.71 -0.08 7.35
N LEU A 243 -2.94 -0.99 8.30
CA LEU A 243 -3.95 -2.03 8.16
C LEU A 243 -5.37 -1.45 8.06
N THR A 244 -5.66 -0.35 8.76
CA THR A 244 -6.94 0.36 8.63
C THR A 244 -7.08 1.00 7.25
N ALA A 245 -6.02 1.60 6.71
CA ALA A 245 -6.04 2.20 5.38
C ALA A 245 -6.30 1.19 4.26
N PHE A 246 -5.82 -0.06 4.43
CA PHE A 246 -6.13 -1.18 3.53
C PHE A 246 -7.46 -1.88 3.83
N GLY A 247 -8.20 -1.44 4.85
CA GLY A 247 -9.46 -2.09 5.26
C GLY A 247 -9.29 -3.49 5.85
N ARG A 248 -8.07 -3.84 6.32
CA ARG A 248 -7.78 -5.13 6.96
C ARG A 248 -8.26 -5.20 8.41
N CYS A 249 -8.27 -4.07 9.09
CA CYS A 249 -8.83 -3.95 10.44
C CYS A 249 -9.51 -2.59 10.61
N HIS A 250 -10.22 -2.44 11.73
CA HIS A 250 -10.70 -1.14 12.20
C HIS A 250 -9.92 -0.81 13.47
N GLY A 251 -8.71 -0.25 13.29
CA GLY A 251 -7.82 0.13 14.37
C GLY A 251 -8.04 1.56 14.83
N GLY A 252 -7.25 1.95 15.83
CA GLY A 252 -7.20 3.30 16.36
C GLY A 252 -8.07 3.53 17.61
N THR A 253 -7.65 4.52 18.39
CA THR A 253 -8.38 5.00 19.57
C THR A 253 -9.06 6.32 19.23
N VAL A 254 -10.38 6.41 19.47
CA VAL A 254 -11.13 7.64 19.29
C VAL A 254 -10.97 8.53 20.53
N ARG A 255 -10.57 9.79 20.32
CA ARG A 255 -10.56 10.84 21.33
C ARG A 255 -11.46 11.97 20.86
N GLY A 256 -12.60 12.14 21.51
CA GLY A 256 -13.61 13.13 21.16
C GLY A 256 -14.91 12.49 20.66
N ASP A 257 -15.51 13.07 19.63
CA ASP A 257 -16.82 12.66 19.10
C ASP A 257 -16.73 11.40 18.25
N ARG A 258 -17.40 10.34 18.72
CA ARG A 258 -17.43 9.05 18.02
C ARG A 258 -18.16 9.09 16.69
N GLU A 259 -19.20 9.92 16.55
CA GLU A 259 -19.94 10.03 15.29
C GLU A 259 -19.05 10.62 14.18
N VAL A 260 -18.20 11.59 14.52
CA VAL A 260 -17.21 12.16 13.59
C VAL A 260 -16.19 11.10 13.17
N ALA A 261 -15.69 10.31 14.12
CA ALA A 261 -14.73 9.25 13.83
C ALA A 261 -15.33 8.14 12.95
N ASP A 262 -16.52 7.67 13.28
CA ASP A 262 -17.24 6.63 12.52
C ASP A 262 -17.59 7.15 11.12
N ARG A 263 -18.01 8.41 10.99
CA ARG A 263 -18.26 9.07 9.72
C ARG A 263 -17.00 9.08 8.84
N PHE A 264 -15.85 9.41 9.42
CA PHE A 264 -14.58 9.40 8.71
C PHE A 264 -14.19 7.98 8.25
N LEU A 265 -14.20 6.99 9.14
CA LEU A 265 -13.80 5.63 8.82
C LEU A 265 -14.69 4.95 7.76
N ASN A 266 -15.95 5.40 7.63
CA ASN A 266 -16.88 4.90 6.62
C ASN A 266 -16.74 5.56 5.23
N LEU A 267 -15.81 6.53 5.06
CA LEU A 267 -15.56 7.14 3.75
C LEU A 267 -14.85 6.21 2.77
N PHE A 268 -14.09 5.25 3.28
CA PHE A 268 -13.13 4.49 2.48
C PHE A 268 -13.70 3.14 2.06
N PHE A 269 -13.49 2.78 0.81
CA PHE A 269 -13.77 1.41 0.38
C PHE A 269 -12.51 0.54 0.56
N ARG A 270 -12.72 -0.76 0.76
CA ARG A 270 -11.64 -1.74 0.93
C ARG A 270 -10.94 -2.03 -0.39
N ILE A 271 -9.63 -2.20 -0.31
CA ILE A 271 -8.76 -2.54 -1.43
C ILE A 271 -8.27 -3.98 -1.28
#